data_db8206c712a9cebbebf1b6596a67f2d0
#
_entry.id   db8206c712a9cebbebf1b6596a67f2d0
#
_cell.length_a   1.000
_cell.length_b   1.000
_cell.length_c   1.000
_cell.angle_alpha   90.00
_cell.angle_beta   90.00
_cell.angle_gamma   90.00
#
_symmetry.space_group_name_H-M   'P 1'
#
loop_
_entity.id
_entity.type
_entity.pdbx_description
1 polymer ?
#
loop_
_entity_poly.entity_id
_entity_poly.type
_entity_poly.pdbx_seq_one_letter_code
_entity_poly.pdbx_strand_id
1 'polypeptide(L)'
;TVAYTLPMAEYVSISPTEDLKEGDAVVIAGKNLDRITSINLPGGIVLKQGEFVQSATQIQFTVPEDMGDGKVVLVQHENYSIETDKVAMHHDGAEIVIWTGPWICTGWAGNQDLAWGNFDWSTVKVGQEIIFYVEFADPTAGWACISPRVADGWGNLPSIGQIDLTPGAEVQRVVFKPTAEDLEALQTKNGLVVTGDGFILKQVALSILETVLWTGSVDLGNWANGFQDLAWSGYDWTTVSVGQKLLVYFEQDTAADFWQLKLGQGNGWNTLPD
;
A
#
# COMPACT_ATOMS: atom_id res chain seq x y z
N THR A 1 0.08 44.66 33.45
CA THR A 1 0.39 43.71 32.37
C THR A 1 -0.64 42.59 32.46
N VAL A 2 -1.53 42.45 31.51
CA VAL A 2 -2.46 41.34 31.43
C VAL A 2 -1.67 40.23 30.72
N ALA A 3 -1.43 39.11 31.39
CA ALA A 3 -0.85 37.92 30.76
C ALA A 3 -1.93 37.30 29.86
N TYR A 4 -1.72 37.35 28.57
CA TYR A 4 -2.58 36.68 27.58
C TYR A 4 -1.97 35.31 27.29
N THR A 5 -2.70 34.25 27.62
CA THR A 5 -2.30 32.88 27.25
C THR A 5 -2.91 32.55 25.89
N LEU A 6 -2.07 32.34 24.90
CA LEU A 6 -2.52 31.91 23.58
C LEU A 6 -3.08 30.49 23.70
N PRO A 7 -4.32 30.20 23.25
CA PRO A 7 -4.82 28.84 23.20
C PRO A 7 -3.93 27.97 22.27
N MET A 8 -3.49 26.84 22.78
CA MET A 8 -2.65 25.92 22.04
C MET A 8 -3.54 24.90 21.31
N ALA A 9 -3.11 24.48 20.12
CA ALA A 9 -3.74 23.41 19.39
C ALA A 9 -3.51 22.08 20.12
N GLU A 10 -4.47 21.18 20.05
CA GLU A 10 -4.39 19.82 20.59
C GLU A 10 -4.76 18.81 19.50
N TYR A 11 -3.97 17.77 19.35
CA TYR A 11 -4.24 16.63 18.47
C TYR A 11 -5.10 15.58 19.20
N VAL A 12 -6.03 14.95 18.48
CA VAL A 12 -6.86 13.84 19.00
C VAL A 12 -6.69 12.60 18.14
N SER A 13 -6.86 12.73 16.82
CA SER A 13 -6.77 11.58 15.89
C SER A 13 -6.49 12.04 14.46
N ILE A 14 -6.00 11.11 13.64
CA ILE A 14 -5.85 11.24 12.18
C ILE A 14 -6.47 10.01 11.51
N SER A 15 -7.11 10.18 10.36
CA SER A 15 -7.75 9.08 9.62
C SER A 15 -7.91 9.45 8.13
N PRO A 16 -7.70 8.47 7.22
CA PRO A 16 -7.14 7.15 7.46
C PRO A 16 -5.65 7.19 7.84
N THR A 17 -5.12 6.09 8.41
CA THR A 17 -3.71 5.99 8.83
C THR A 17 -2.91 5.00 7.99
N GLU A 18 -3.57 4.19 7.17
CA GLU A 18 -2.94 3.14 6.38
C GLU A 18 -3.50 3.14 4.95
N ASP A 19 -2.71 2.61 4.02
CA ASP A 19 -3.10 2.39 2.63
C ASP A 19 -3.47 3.69 1.87
N LEU A 20 -2.84 4.81 2.24
CA LEU A 20 -3.07 6.12 1.65
C LEU A 20 -2.52 6.20 0.23
N LYS A 21 -3.28 6.79 -0.68
CA LYS A 21 -2.88 7.05 -2.06
C LYS A 21 -2.89 8.54 -2.34
N GLU A 22 -2.13 8.95 -3.34
CA GLU A 22 -2.25 10.30 -3.89
C GLU A 22 -3.72 10.63 -4.20
N GLY A 23 -4.14 11.81 -3.81
CA GLY A 23 -5.52 12.26 -3.98
C GLY A 23 -6.48 11.88 -2.84
N ASP A 24 -6.11 11.00 -1.93
CA ASP A 24 -6.95 10.64 -0.78
C ASP A 24 -7.12 11.81 0.18
N ALA A 25 -8.29 11.90 0.79
CA ALA A 25 -8.58 12.88 1.83
C ALA A 25 -8.18 12.34 3.21
N VAL A 26 -7.34 13.10 3.91
CA VAL A 26 -6.94 12.81 5.30
C VAL A 26 -7.56 13.85 6.22
N VAL A 27 -8.13 13.38 7.32
CA VAL A 27 -8.80 14.19 8.33
C VAL A 27 -8.06 14.08 9.66
N ILE A 28 -7.69 15.23 10.23
CA ILE A 28 -7.11 15.34 11.57
C ILE A 28 -8.16 15.99 12.47
N ALA A 29 -8.48 15.34 13.59
CA ALA A 29 -9.37 15.87 14.60
C ALA A 29 -8.57 16.40 15.81
N GLY A 30 -9.08 17.46 16.46
CA GLY A 30 -8.41 18.06 17.59
C GLY A 30 -9.16 19.23 18.19
N LYS A 31 -8.41 20.15 18.85
CA LYS A 31 -8.93 21.42 19.35
C LYS A 31 -8.01 22.55 18.93
N ASN A 32 -8.60 23.75 18.75
CA ASN A 32 -7.89 24.97 18.32
C ASN A 32 -7.05 24.76 17.04
N LEU A 33 -7.49 23.85 16.15
CA LEU A 33 -6.77 23.52 14.92
C LEU A 33 -6.85 24.64 13.87
N ASP A 34 -7.77 25.60 14.02
CA ASP A 34 -7.84 26.84 13.25
C ASP A 34 -6.61 27.74 13.41
N ARG A 35 -5.71 27.41 14.35
CA ARG A 35 -4.48 28.13 14.62
C ARG A 35 -3.24 27.55 13.97
N ILE A 36 -3.39 26.42 13.28
CA ILE A 36 -2.29 25.79 12.54
C ILE A 36 -1.94 26.64 11.32
N THR A 37 -0.67 26.94 11.16
CA THR A 37 -0.17 27.81 10.08
C THR A 37 0.44 27.02 8.94
N SER A 38 0.94 25.81 9.22
CA SER A 38 1.43 24.87 8.21
C SER A 38 1.36 23.43 8.71
N ILE A 39 1.40 22.50 7.77
CA ILE A 39 1.45 21.08 8.03
C ILE A 39 2.69 20.53 7.31
N ASN A 40 3.60 19.92 8.08
CA ASN A 40 4.73 19.22 7.50
C ASN A 40 4.36 17.75 7.33
N LEU A 41 4.32 17.29 6.11
CA LEU A 41 4.04 15.91 5.75
C LEU A 41 5.34 15.09 5.66
N PRO A 42 5.26 13.77 5.86
CA PRO A 42 6.38 12.88 5.53
C PRO A 42 6.81 13.05 4.06
N GLY A 43 8.11 12.88 3.79
CA GLY A 43 8.68 13.18 2.46
C GLY A 43 9.18 14.63 2.32
N GLY A 44 9.11 15.45 3.40
CA GLY A 44 9.61 16.83 3.38
C GLY A 44 8.65 17.85 2.77
N ILE A 45 7.42 17.49 2.52
CA ILE A 45 6.39 18.35 1.93
C ILE A 45 5.81 19.26 3.02
N VAL A 46 5.61 20.55 2.71
CA VAL A 46 5.03 21.53 3.62
C VAL A 46 3.79 22.14 2.99
N LEU A 47 2.63 21.86 3.57
CA LEU A 47 1.37 22.51 3.20
C LEU A 47 1.21 23.81 4.01
N LYS A 48 0.92 24.90 3.31
CA LYS A 48 0.65 26.22 3.91
C LYS A 48 -0.84 26.48 4.03
N GLN A 49 -1.23 27.48 4.79
CA GLN A 49 -2.62 27.93 4.85
C GLN A 49 -3.17 28.19 3.44
N GLY A 50 -4.35 27.61 3.16
CA GLY A 50 -4.99 27.64 1.84
C GLY A 50 -4.77 26.36 1.01
N GLU A 51 -3.79 25.53 1.37
CA GLU A 51 -3.55 24.19 0.76
C GLU A 51 -4.22 23.07 1.56
N PHE A 52 -4.81 23.39 2.69
CA PHE A 52 -5.66 22.51 3.51
C PHE A 52 -6.86 23.30 4.03
N VAL A 53 -7.93 22.58 4.38
CA VAL A 53 -9.13 23.14 4.99
C VAL A 53 -9.05 22.95 6.50
N GLN A 54 -9.33 23.99 7.29
CA GLN A 54 -9.27 23.91 8.74
C GLN A 54 -10.47 24.58 9.43
N SER A 55 -10.79 24.06 10.60
CA SER A 55 -11.72 24.62 11.58
C SER A 55 -11.09 24.51 12.99
N ALA A 56 -11.78 24.98 14.03
CA ALA A 56 -11.29 24.81 15.40
C ALA A 56 -11.15 23.33 15.83
N THR A 57 -11.86 22.40 15.18
CA THR A 57 -11.91 20.98 15.59
C THR A 57 -11.38 20.00 14.55
N GLN A 58 -11.08 20.45 13.34
CA GLN A 58 -10.71 19.57 12.23
C GLN A 58 -9.79 20.28 11.25
N ILE A 59 -8.84 19.51 10.72
CA ILE A 59 -8.07 19.82 9.51
C ILE A 59 -8.34 18.72 8.50
N GLN A 60 -8.47 19.09 7.22
CA GLN A 60 -8.53 18.17 6.10
C GLN A 60 -7.54 18.59 5.03
N PHE A 61 -6.74 17.65 4.55
CA PHE A 61 -5.86 17.84 3.40
C PHE A 61 -5.98 16.67 2.43
N THR A 62 -5.54 16.88 1.20
CA THR A 62 -5.43 15.84 0.17
C THR A 62 -3.99 15.34 0.16
N VAL A 63 -3.79 14.03 0.13
CA VAL A 63 -2.48 13.39 0.01
C VAL A 63 -1.82 13.86 -1.28
N PRO A 64 -0.67 14.56 -1.21
CA PRO A 64 0.04 14.98 -2.41
C PRO A 64 0.88 13.85 -2.99
N GLU A 65 1.29 14.01 -4.25
CA GLU A 65 2.36 13.23 -4.87
C GLU A 65 3.62 13.29 -3.99
N ASP A 66 4.39 12.24 -3.93
CA ASP A 66 5.64 12.14 -3.15
C ASP A 66 5.49 12.17 -1.61
N MET A 67 4.28 12.07 -1.06
CA MET A 67 4.13 11.90 0.38
C MET A 67 4.68 10.53 0.81
N GLY A 68 5.55 10.53 1.81
CA GLY A 68 6.13 9.30 2.39
C GLY A 68 5.34 8.78 3.60
N ASP A 69 5.83 7.67 4.18
CA ASP A 69 5.36 7.14 5.46
C ASP A 69 5.91 7.96 6.62
N GLY A 70 5.13 8.18 7.65
CA GLY A 70 5.61 8.86 8.84
C GLY A 70 4.54 9.61 9.60
N LYS A 71 4.99 10.49 10.49
CA LYS A 71 4.10 11.36 11.25
C LYS A 71 3.87 12.69 10.50
N VAL A 72 2.65 13.19 10.58
CA VAL A 72 2.32 14.55 10.16
C VAL A 72 2.61 15.50 11.31
N VAL A 73 3.25 16.63 11.03
CA VAL A 73 3.57 17.64 12.03
C VAL A 73 2.74 18.90 11.81
N LEU A 74 1.89 19.22 12.76
CA LEU A 74 1.06 20.43 12.76
C LEU A 74 1.85 21.57 13.40
N VAL A 75 2.10 22.65 12.67
CA VAL A 75 2.87 23.79 13.16
C VAL A 75 1.92 24.96 13.45
N GLN A 76 1.83 25.40 14.70
CA GLN A 76 1.06 26.58 15.09
C GLN A 76 1.92 27.85 15.02
N HIS A 77 3.19 27.77 15.46
CA HIS A 77 4.20 28.84 15.36
C HIS A 77 5.61 28.24 15.53
N GLU A 78 6.65 29.02 15.32
CA GLU A 78 8.06 28.57 15.28
C GLU A 78 8.50 27.67 16.46
N ASN A 79 7.90 27.86 17.63
CA ASN A 79 8.27 27.14 18.85
C ASN A 79 7.20 26.14 19.32
N TYR A 80 6.18 25.88 18.52
CA TYR A 80 5.14 24.92 18.88
C TYR A 80 4.62 24.16 17.68
N SER A 81 4.84 22.86 17.75
CA SER A 81 4.33 21.89 16.79
C SER A 81 3.80 20.65 17.52
N ILE A 82 2.93 19.91 16.86
CA ILE A 82 2.31 18.68 17.36
C ILE A 82 2.52 17.59 16.32
N GLU A 83 3.00 16.43 16.75
CA GLU A 83 3.06 15.23 15.91
C GLU A 83 1.75 14.45 16.02
N THR A 84 1.30 13.89 14.89
CA THR A 84 0.17 12.95 14.84
C THR A 84 0.65 11.50 15.04
N ASP A 85 -0.29 10.55 15.01
CA ASP A 85 0.03 9.15 14.75
C ASP A 85 0.66 9.01 13.35
N LYS A 86 1.37 7.90 13.14
CA LYS A 86 1.97 7.60 11.84
C LYS A 86 0.88 7.34 10.81
N VAL A 87 1.13 7.81 9.60
CA VAL A 87 0.41 7.43 8.38
C VAL A 87 1.32 6.59 7.49
N ALA A 88 0.73 5.64 6.77
CA ALA A 88 1.43 4.79 5.82
C ALA A 88 0.79 4.94 4.44
N MET A 89 1.64 5.22 3.46
CA MET A 89 1.24 5.28 2.06
C MET A 89 0.93 3.87 1.54
N HIS A 90 0.10 3.81 0.53
CA HIS A 90 -0.07 2.60 -0.25
C HIS A 90 1.22 2.34 -1.02
N HIS A 91 1.95 1.35 -0.59
CA HIS A 91 3.05 0.83 -1.38
C HIS A 91 2.49 -0.29 -2.26
N ASP A 92 2.56 -0.14 -3.58
CA ASP A 92 2.38 -1.25 -4.49
C ASP A 92 3.53 -2.22 -4.21
N GLY A 93 3.34 -3.05 -3.19
CA GLY A 93 4.28 -4.10 -2.82
C GLY A 93 4.58 -4.96 -4.05
N ALA A 94 5.78 -5.52 -4.14
CA ALA A 94 6.11 -6.43 -5.22
C ALA A 94 5.02 -7.51 -5.34
N GLU A 95 4.48 -7.70 -6.53
CA GLU A 95 3.41 -8.64 -6.81
C GLU A 95 3.95 -9.87 -7.53
N ILE A 96 3.33 -11.02 -7.26
CA ILE A 96 3.56 -12.25 -7.99
C ILE A 96 2.39 -12.44 -8.95
N VAL A 97 2.62 -12.28 -10.23
CA VAL A 97 1.60 -12.54 -11.26
C VAL A 97 1.32 -14.04 -11.30
N ILE A 98 0.05 -14.41 -11.06
CA ILE A 98 -0.42 -15.81 -11.07
C ILE A 98 -1.27 -16.13 -12.29
N TRP A 99 -1.77 -15.12 -13.00
CA TRP A 99 -2.50 -15.27 -14.25
C TRP A 99 -2.40 -14.02 -15.12
N THR A 100 -2.38 -14.17 -16.43
CA THR A 100 -2.33 -13.07 -17.42
C THR A 100 -3.36 -13.30 -18.51
N GLY A 101 -4.19 -12.27 -18.77
CA GLY A 101 -5.22 -12.24 -19.80
C GLY A 101 -4.77 -11.62 -21.12
N PRO A 102 -5.69 -11.04 -21.92
CA PRO A 102 -7.04 -10.60 -21.50
C PRO A 102 -8.10 -11.69 -21.54
N TRP A 103 -9.08 -11.58 -20.64
CA TRP A 103 -10.31 -12.38 -20.67
C TRP A 103 -11.54 -11.49 -20.47
N ILE A 104 -12.53 -11.58 -21.37
CA ILE A 104 -13.72 -10.73 -21.33
C ILE A 104 -14.83 -11.47 -20.58
N CYS A 105 -15.34 -10.83 -19.51
CA CYS A 105 -16.47 -11.30 -18.74
C CYS A 105 -17.73 -10.53 -19.07
N THR A 106 -18.71 -11.22 -19.62
CA THR A 106 -20.05 -10.71 -19.84
C THR A 106 -21.06 -11.76 -19.43
N GLY A 107 -22.19 -11.32 -18.84
CA GLY A 107 -23.28 -12.23 -18.48
C GLY A 107 -22.89 -13.30 -17.45
N TRP A 108 -22.04 -12.96 -16.50
CA TRP A 108 -21.60 -13.87 -15.42
C TRP A 108 -20.87 -15.12 -15.90
N ALA A 109 -20.22 -15.07 -17.05
CA ALA A 109 -19.28 -16.11 -17.44
C ALA A 109 -18.14 -16.24 -16.39
N GLY A 110 -17.53 -17.41 -16.27
CA GLY A 110 -16.48 -17.69 -15.30
C GLY A 110 -15.14 -17.97 -15.94
N ASN A 111 -14.08 -17.27 -15.54
CA ASN A 111 -12.70 -17.66 -15.77
C ASN A 111 -12.30 -18.71 -14.75
N GLN A 112 -11.82 -19.86 -15.22
CA GLN A 112 -11.52 -21.05 -14.42
C GLN A 112 -10.02 -21.39 -14.40
N ASP A 113 -9.18 -20.51 -14.92
CA ASP A 113 -7.75 -20.80 -15.11
C ASP A 113 -6.96 -20.92 -13.79
N LEU A 114 -7.55 -20.45 -12.67
CA LEU A 114 -6.97 -20.57 -11.31
C LEU A 114 -7.68 -21.63 -10.45
N ALA A 115 -8.44 -22.53 -11.09
CA ALA A 115 -9.23 -23.59 -10.45
C ALA A 115 -8.71 -25.00 -10.82
N TRP A 116 -9.24 -26.00 -10.13
CA TRP A 116 -9.01 -27.43 -10.38
C TRP A 116 -7.54 -27.83 -10.50
N GLY A 117 -6.70 -27.29 -9.60
CA GLY A 117 -5.28 -27.63 -9.53
C GLY A 117 -4.38 -26.87 -10.49
N ASN A 118 -4.90 -25.93 -11.28
CA ASN A 118 -4.07 -25.08 -12.14
C ASN A 118 -3.21 -24.08 -11.35
N PHE A 119 -3.61 -23.77 -10.10
CA PHE A 119 -2.83 -22.98 -9.16
C PHE A 119 -2.87 -23.61 -7.77
N ASP A 120 -1.74 -23.64 -7.07
CA ASP A 120 -1.62 -24.19 -5.72
C ASP A 120 -2.01 -23.17 -4.65
N TRP A 121 -3.28 -23.15 -4.28
CA TRP A 121 -3.83 -22.25 -3.27
C TRP A 121 -3.28 -22.50 -1.85
N SER A 122 -2.61 -23.63 -1.59
CA SER A 122 -1.96 -23.88 -0.29
C SER A 122 -0.75 -22.98 -0.06
N THR A 123 -0.21 -22.40 -1.13
CA THR A 123 0.92 -21.48 -1.08
C THR A 123 0.52 -20.07 -0.61
N VAL A 124 -0.76 -19.72 -0.74
CA VAL A 124 -1.28 -18.39 -0.34
C VAL A 124 -1.46 -18.34 1.17
N LYS A 125 -0.98 -17.27 1.79
CA LYS A 125 -1.01 -17.08 3.25
C LYS A 125 -1.99 -15.98 3.65
N VAL A 126 -2.53 -16.09 4.85
CA VAL A 126 -3.32 -15.00 5.46
C VAL A 126 -2.46 -13.73 5.51
N GLY A 127 -3.05 -12.62 5.08
CA GLY A 127 -2.37 -11.34 4.94
C GLY A 127 -1.91 -11.02 3.52
N GLN A 128 -1.79 -12.03 2.62
CA GLN A 128 -1.61 -11.74 1.20
C GLN A 128 -2.91 -11.24 0.58
N GLU A 129 -2.78 -10.34 -0.36
CA GLU A 129 -3.89 -9.83 -1.16
C GLU A 129 -3.96 -10.59 -2.48
N ILE A 130 -5.17 -10.85 -2.95
CA ILE A 130 -5.45 -11.27 -4.33
C ILE A 130 -5.82 -10.00 -5.10
N ILE A 131 -5.08 -9.70 -6.14
CA ILE A 131 -5.17 -8.44 -6.87
C ILE A 131 -5.64 -8.74 -8.29
N PHE A 132 -6.72 -8.07 -8.70
CA PHE A 132 -7.28 -8.18 -10.03
C PHE A 132 -7.06 -6.87 -10.80
N TYR A 133 -6.40 -6.94 -11.92
CA TYR A 133 -6.30 -5.83 -12.87
C TYR A 133 -7.41 -5.96 -13.89
N VAL A 134 -8.35 -5.03 -13.87
CA VAL A 134 -9.58 -5.07 -14.66
C VAL A 134 -9.84 -3.73 -15.34
N GLU A 135 -10.53 -3.77 -16.47
CA GLU A 135 -11.10 -2.59 -17.10
C GLU A 135 -12.55 -2.85 -17.52
N PHE A 136 -13.34 -1.83 -17.73
CA PHE A 136 -14.69 -1.99 -18.27
C PHE A 136 -14.63 -2.57 -19.68
N ALA A 137 -15.46 -3.58 -19.97
CA ALA A 137 -15.60 -4.12 -21.32
C ALA A 137 -16.23 -3.11 -22.29
N ASP A 138 -17.12 -2.26 -21.79
CA ASP A 138 -17.64 -1.07 -22.46
C ASP A 138 -17.34 0.16 -21.58
N PRO A 139 -16.40 1.04 -21.98
CA PRO A 139 -16.03 2.21 -21.18
C PRO A 139 -17.18 3.21 -20.97
N THR A 140 -18.27 3.08 -21.72
CA THR A 140 -19.47 3.93 -21.57
C THR A 140 -20.51 3.34 -20.63
N ALA A 141 -20.33 2.08 -20.18
CA ALA A 141 -21.23 1.45 -19.23
C ALA A 141 -21.16 2.13 -17.87
N GLY A 142 -22.32 2.29 -17.25
CA GLY A 142 -22.43 2.89 -15.92
C GLY A 142 -22.16 1.93 -14.77
N TRP A 143 -21.98 0.63 -15.03
CA TRP A 143 -21.78 -0.39 -14.02
C TRP A 143 -21.07 -1.62 -14.60
N ALA A 144 -20.18 -2.20 -13.80
CA ALA A 144 -19.58 -3.51 -13.99
C ALA A 144 -19.17 -4.06 -12.62
N CYS A 145 -19.02 -5.37 -12.48
CA CYS A 145 -18.56 -5.98 -11.22
C CYS A 145 -17.69 -7.20 -11.45
N ILE A 146 -16.78 -7.44 -10.52
CA ILE A 146 -16.02 -8.68 -10.38
C ILE A 146 -16.50 -9.45 -9.16
N SER A 147 -16.63 -10.77 -9.26
CA SER A 147 -17.04 -11.66 -8.17
C SER A 147 -16.09 -12.85 -8.08
N PRO A 148 -15.16 -12.85 -7.12
CA PRO A 148 -14.33 -14.00 -6.82
C PRO A 148 -15.18 -15.10 -6.16
N ARG A 149 -15.05 -16.34 -6.65
CA ARG A 149 -15.84 -17.48 -6.18
C ARG A 149 -15.00 -18.73 -6.07
N VAL A 150 -15.46 -19.71 -5.27
CA VAL A 150 -14.86 -21.03 -5.24
C VAL A 150 -15.24 -21.82 -6.50
N ALA A 151 -14.36 -22.71 -6.97
CA ALA A 151 -14.59 -23.46 -8.20
C ALA A 151 -15.75 -24.46 -8.07
N ASP A 152 -15.84 -25.17 -6.95
CA ASP A 152 -16.91 -26.12 -6.71
C ASP A 152 -18.24 -25.41 -6.46
N GLY A 153 -19.14 -25.56 -7.43
CA GLY A 153 -20.49 -25.02 -7.36
C GLY A 153 -20.57 -23.50 -7.52
N TRP A 154 -19.47 -22.82 -7.78
CA TRP A 154 -19.39 -21.35 -7.97
C TRP A 154 -20.00 -20.54 -6.83
N GLY A 155 -19.87 -21.08 -5.61
CA GLY A 155 -20.32 -20.42 -4.38
C GLY A 155 -19.48 -19.18 -4.07
N ASN A 156 -20.08 -18.21 -3.39
CA ASN A 156 -19.33 -17.05 -2.87
C ASN A 156 -18.24 -17.52 -1.91
N LEU A 157 -17.15 -16.74 -1.86
CA LEU A 157 -16.21 -16.81 -0.75
C LEU A 157 -16.89 -16.30 0.54
N PRO A 158 -16.51 -16.80 1.72
CA PRO A 158 -17.15 -16.43 2.99
C PRO A 158 -17.22 -14.92 3.27
N SER A 159 -16.14 -14.19 2.95
CA SER A 159 -16.04 -12.76 3.27
C SER A 159 -16.54 -11.83 2.17
N ILE A 160 -16.77 -12.33 0.93
CA ILE A 160 -17.06 -11.46 -0.20
C ILE A 160 -18.05 -12.09 -1.20
N GLY A 161 -18.95 -11.28 -1.74
CA GLY A 161 -19.85 -11.66 -2.82
C GLY A 161 -19.39 -11.11 -4.17
N GLN A 162 -19.38 -9.80 -4.30
CA GLN A 162 -18.91 -9.08 -5.49
C GLN A 162 -18.25 -7.77 -5.10
N ILE A 163 -17.49 -7.22 -6.03
CA ILE A 163 -16.86 -5.90 -5.94
C ILE A 163 -17.33 -5.11 -7.16
N ASP A 164 -18.02 -4.00 -6.92
CA ASP A 164 -18.43 -3.10 -7.99
C ASP A 164 -17.21 -2.29 -8.47
N LEU A 165 -17.09 -2.15 -9.79
CA LEU A 165 -15.99 -1.41 -10.41
C LEU A 165 -16.35 0.06 -10.55
N THR A 166 -15.34 0.93 -10.45
CA THR A 166 -15.52 2.37 -10.70
C THR A 166 -15.64 2.62 -12.20
N PRO A 167 -16.72 3.27 -12.70
CA PRO A 167 -16.86 3.57 -14.12
C PRO A 167 -15.67 4.39 -14.64
N GLY A 168 -15.15 3.97 -15.79
CA GLY A 168 -14.00 4.64 -16.44
C GLY A 168 -13.35 3.76 -17.50
N ALA A 169 -12.43 4.32 -18.26
CA ALA A 169 -11.72 3.65 -19.33
C ALA A 169 -10.34 3.07 -18.91
N GLU A 170 -9.90 3.36 -17.71
CA GLU A 170 -8.57 2.94 -17.23
C GLU A 170 -8.60 1.58 -16.56
N VAL A 171 -7.46 0.90 -16.58
CA VAL A 171 -7.27 -0.34 -15.83
C VAL A 171 -7.31 -0.03 -14.34
N GLN A 172 -8.15 -0.74 -13.61
CA GLN A 172 -8.30 -0.62 -12.17
C GLN A 172 -7.58 -1.77 -11.48
N ARG A 173 -6.90 -1.46 -10.39
CA ARG A 173 -6.34 -2.42 -9.45
C ARG A 173 -7.37 -2.69 -8.36
N VAL A 174 -8.00 -3.86 -8.40
CA VAL A 174 -9.01 -4.29 -7.42
C VAL A 174 -8.38 -5.27 -6.44
N VAL A 175 -8.43 -4.95 -5.16
CA VAL A 175 -7.79 -5.72 -4.10
C VAL A 175 -8.83 -6.50 -3.30
N PHE A 176 -8.58 -7.79 -3.14
CA PHE A 176 -9.31 -8.66 -2.23
C PHE A 176 -8.35 -9.18 -1.16
N LYS A 177 -8.66 -8.91 0.11
CA LYS A 177 -7.91 -9.40 1.28
C LYS A 177 -8.60 -10.66 1.82
N PRO A 178 -8.18 -11.87 1.43
CA PRO A 178 -8.84 -13.08 1.87
C PRO A 178 -8.64 -13.33 3.36
N THR A 179 -9.71 -13.72 4.03
CA THR A 179 -9.65 -14.22 5.40
C THR A 179 -9.08 -15.66 5.43
N ALA A 180 -8.81 -16.19 6.62
CA ALA A 180 -8.42 -17.59 6.76
C ALA A 180 -9.50 -18.56 6.23
N GLU A 181 -10.78 -18.22 6.42
CA GLU A 181 -11.92 -19.02 5.93
C GLU A 181 -12.04 -18.97 4.41
N ASP A 182 -11.74 -17.83 3.79
CA ASP A 182 -11.69 -17.72 2.31
C ASP A 182 -10.59 -18.60 1.73
N LEU A 183 -9.39 -18.58 2.34
CA LEU A 183 -8.26 -19.39 1.88
C LEU A 183 -8.56 -20.89 2.07
N GLU A 184 -9.16 -21.30 3.19
CA GLU A 184 -9.62 -22.67 3.40
C GLU A 184 -10.65 -23.07 2.32
N ALA A 185 -11.59 -22.18 2.00
CA ALA A 185 -12.58 -22.44 0.95
C ALA A 185 -11.91 -22.61 -0.43
N LEU A 186 -10.95 -21.76 -0.79
CA LEU A 186 -10.19 -21.89 -2.04
C LEU A 186 -9.41 -23.19 -2.10
N GLN A 187 -8.78 -23.60 -1.01
CA GLN A 187 -8.01 -24.85 -0.93
C GLN A 187 -8.88 -26.12 -1.01
N THR A 188 -10.05 -26.10 -0.34
CA THR A 188 -10.91 -27.29 -0.22
C THR A 188 -11.95 -27.42 -1.33
N LYS A 189 -12.26 -26.32 -2.03
CA LYS A 189 -13.29 -26.25 -3.08
C LYS A 189 -12.68 -25.96 -4.47
N ASN A 190 -11.53 -26.54 -4.74
CA ASN A 190 -10.86 -26.58 -6.05
C ASN A 190 -10.44 -25.22 -6.63
N GLY A 191 -10.14 -24.22 -5.78
CA GLY A 191 -9.53 -22.95 -6.19
C GLY A 191 -10.50 -21.85 -6.58
N LEU A 192 -10.00 -20.86 -7.33
CA LEU A 192 -10.69 -19.61 -7.65
C LEU A 192 -11.31 -19.64 -9.04
N VAL A 193 -12.57 -19.28 -9.12
CA VAL A 193 -13.25 -18.84 -10.35
C VAL A 193 -13.49 -17.32 -10.25
N VAL A 194 -13.08 -16.58 -11.26
CA VAL A 194 -13.40 -15.17 -11.39
C VAL A 194 -14.59 -15.03 -12.31
N THR A 195 -15.68 -14.43 -11.82
CA THR A 195 -16.91 -14.17 -12.58
C THR A 195 -17.39 -12.74 -12.34
N GLY A 196 -18.52 -12.36 -12.90
CA GLY A 196 -19.12 -11.03 -12.80
C GLY A 196 -19.73 -10.59 -14.11
N ASP A 197 -19.79 -9.29 -14.35
CA ASP A 197 -20.35 -8.75 -15.57
C ASP A 197 -19.67 -7.45 -16.00
N GLY A 198 -19.52 -7.27 -17.32
CA GLY A 198 -19.13 -6.02 -17.95
C GLY A 198 -17.65 -5.62 -17.83
N PHE A 199 -16.72 -6.56 -17.58
CA PHE A 199 -15.30 -6.24 -17.42
C PHE A 199 -14.38 -7.11 -18.29
N ILE A 200 -13.15 -6.64 -18.47
CA ILE A 200 -12.04 -7.40 -19.04
C ILE A 200 -11.04 -7.63 -17.90
N LEU A 201 -10.76 -8.89 -17.57
CA LEU A 201 -9.69 -9.27 -16.65
C LEU A 201 -8.36 -9.27 -17.41
N LYS A 202 -7.42 -8.44 -16.97
CA LYS A 202 -6.10 -8.31 -17.59
C LYS A 202 -5.06 -9.18 -16.90
N GLN A 203 -5.10 -9.24 -15.56
CA GLN A 203 -4.12 -9.93 -14.75
C GLN A 203 -4.70 -10.28 -13.40
N VAL A 204 -4.22 -11.37 -12.80
CA VAL A 204 -4.39 -11.68 -11.38
C VAL A 204 -3.01 -11.83 -10.76
N ALA A 205 -2.81 -11.18 -9.63
CA ALA A 205 -1.56 -11.22 -8.89
C ALA A 205 -1.82 -11.49 -7.39
N LEU A 206 -0.77 -11.86 -6.69
CA LEU A 206 -0.73 -11.93 -5.22
C LEU A 206 0.25 -10.89 -4.71
N SER A 207 -0.11 -10.20 -3.63
CA SER A 207 0.87 -9.38 -2.91
C SER A 207 1.94 -10.29 -2.28
N ILE A 208 3.16 -9.77 -2.16
CA ILE A 208 4.20 -10.44 -1.38
C ILE A 208 4.02 -10.04 0.08
N LEU A 209 3.95 -11.03 0.98
CA LEU A 209 4.05 -10.75 2.41
C LEU A 209 5.48 -10.36 2.72
N GLU A 210 5.65 -9.13 3.13
CA GLU A 210 6.94 -8.59 3.51
C GLU A 210 7.14 -8.69 5.03
N THR A 211 8.29 -9.17 5.43
CA THR A 211 8.76 -9.02 6.81
C THR A 211 9.68 -7.82 6.83
N VAL A 212 9.26 -6.74 7.49
CA VAL A 212 10.09 -5.54 7.61
C VAL A 212 11.29 -5.87 8.47
N LEU A 213 12.48 -5.83 7.87
CA LEU A 213 13.75 -6.09 8.55
C LEU A 213 14.31 -4.83 9.19
N TRP A 214 14.03 -3.68 8.59
CA TRP A 214 14.50 -2.39 9.06
C TRP A 214 13.59 -1.27 8.51
N THR A 215 13.39 -0.23 9.29
CA THR A 215 12.67 0.99 8.91
C THR A 215 13.48 2.21 9.31
N GLY A 216 13.66 3.13 8.40
CA GLY A 216 14.38 4.37 8.64
C GLY A 216 14.76 5.05 7.32
N SER A 217 15.57 6.10 7.42
CA SER A 217 16.15 6.79 6.28
C SER A 217 17.66 6.87 6.46
N VAL A 218 18.42 6.46 5.47
CA VAL A 218 19.88 6.52 5.46
C VAL A 218 20.33 7.10 4.12
N ASP A 219 21.06 8.21 4.19
CA ASP A 219 21.75 8.76 3.03
C ASP A 219 23.05 7.98 2.77
N LEU A 220 23.09 7.25 1.68
CA LEU A 220 24.25 6.47 1.25
C LEU A 220 25.20 7.26 0.31
N GLY A 221 25.00 8.56 0.13
CA GLY A 221 25.67 9.61 -0.65
C GLY A 221 26.94 9.28 -1.44
N ASN A 222 27.80 8.40 -0.98
CA ASN A 222 28.94 7.86 -1.71
C ASN A 222 29.36 6.49 -1.19
N TRP A 223 30.27 5.83 -1.89
CA TRP A 223 30.76 4.49 -1.55
C TRP A 223 31.40 4.32 -0.14
N ALA A 224 31.75 5.42 0.51
CA ALA A 224 32.32 5.40 1.86
C ALA A 224 31.23 5.22 2.93
N ASN A 225 29.99 5.51 2.60
CA ASN A 225 28.87 5.38 3.53
C ASN A 225 28.20 4.04 3.32
N GLY A 226 28.27 3.15 4.29
CA GLY A 226 27.61 1.86 4.27
C GLY A 226 26.55 1.78 5.35
N PHE A 227 25.44 1.14 5.03
CA PHE A 227 24.41 0.78 5.98
C PHE A 227 24.68 -0.62 6.56
N GLN A 228 24.72 -0.74 7.87
CA GLN A 228 25.19 -1.95 8.55
C GLN A 228 24.23 -2.50 9.62
N ASP A 229 23.05 -1.88 9.81
CA ASP A 229 22.11 -2.25 10.88
C ASP A 229 21.61 -3.70 10.79
N LEU A 230 21.64 -4.27 9.59
CA LEU A 230 21.28 -5.67 9.33
C LEU A 230 22.48 -6.64 9.39
N ALA A 231 23.70 -6.12 9.67
CA ALA A 231 24.89 -6.91 9.82
C ALA A 231 25.13 -7.30 11.30
N TRP A 232 26.09 -8.18 11.53
CA TRP A 232 26.61 -8.55 12.85
C TRP A 232 25.53 -8.81 13.92
N SER A 233 24.57 -9.67 13.60
CA SER A 233 23.42 -10.03 14.46
C SER A 233 22.30 -8.97 14.58
N GLY A 234 22.31 -7.93 13.79
CA GLY A 234 21.16 -7.02 13.68
C GLY A 234 19.90 -7.72 13.13
N TYR A 235 20.10 -8.80 12.39
CA TYR A 235 19.02 -9.69 11.92
C TYR A 235 19.49 -11.15 11.88
N ASP A 236 18.61 -12.08 12.25
CA ASP A 236 18.90 -13.52 12.17
C ASP A 236 18.73 -14.07 10.75
N TRP A 237 19.78 -14.01 9.96
CA TRP A 237 19.81 -14.50 8.58
C TRP A 237 19.62 -16.02 8.45
N THR A 238 19.68 -16.79 9.54
CA THR A 238 19.42 -18.25 9.51
C THR A 238 17.94 -18.55 9.30
N THR A 239 17.07 -17.58 9.50
CA THR A 239 15.63 -17.70 9.25
C THR A 239 15.25 -17.53 7.79
N VAL A 240 16.19 -17.07 6.95
CA VAL A 240 15.95 -16.85 5.51
C VAL A 240 16.14 -18.16 4.75
N SER A 241 15.15 -18.50 3.94
CA SER A 241 15.14 -19.70 3.12
C SER A 241 15.46 -19.40 1.65
N VAL A 242 16.00 -20.38 0.94
CA VAL A 242 16.22 -20.27 -0.51
C VAL A 242 14.91 -19.96 -1.23
N GLY A 243 14.94 -18.97 -2.13
CA GLY A 243 13.76 -18.51 -2.87
C GLY A 243 13.09 -17.27 -2.28
N GLN A 244 13.40 -16.89 -1.04
CA GLN A 244 12.97 -15.59 -0.51
C GLN A 244 13.72 -14.44 -1.19
N LYS A 245 13.03 -13.30 -1.34
CA LYS A 245 13.59 -12.08 -1.95
C LYS A 245 13.89 -11.05 -0.87
N LEU A 246 15.03 -10.39 -0.97
CA LEU A 246 15.31 -9.18 -0.22
C LEU A 246 14.83 -7.99 -1.05
N LEU A 247 13.89 -7.23 -0.50
CA LEU A 247 13.37 -6.00 -1.09
C LEU A 247 14.02 -4.81 -0.41
N VAL A 248 14.53 -3.88 -1.19
CA VAL A 248 15.15 -2.64 -0.71
C VAL A 248 14.43 -1.48 -1.37
N TYR A 249 13.72 -0.69 -0.57
CA TYR A 249 13.07 0.54 -0.99
C TYR A 249 14.04 1.70 -0.83
N PHE A 250 14.23 2.49 -1.87
CA PHE A 250 15.13 3.63 -1.86
C PHE A 250 14.64 4.74 -2.78
N GLU A 251 14.97 5.96 -2.42
CA GLU A 251 14.78 7.14 -3.27
C GLU A 251 16.09 7.44 -4.01
N GLN A 252 15.95 7.90 -5.24
CA GLN A 252 17.10 8.30 -6.06
C GLN A 252 17.35 9.78 -5.89
N ASP A 253 18.61 10.19 -5.72
CA ASP A 253 18.98 11.58 -5.91
C ASP A 253 18.91 11.92 -7.41
N THR A 254 17.84 12.59 -7.80
CA THR A 254 17.59 12.98 -9.20
C THR A 254 18.60 14.00 -9.72
N ALA A 255 19.40 14.63 -8.85
CA ALA A 255 20.48 15.54 -9.23
C ALA A 255 21.80 14.80 -9.51
N ALA A 256 21.90 13.52 -9.20
CA ALA A 256 23.09 12.72 -9.44
C ALA A 256 23.12 12.16 -10.89
N ASP A 257 24.26 12.27 -11.56
CA ASP A 257 24.47 11.68 -12.88
C ASP A 257 24.53 10.15 -12.87
N PHE A 258 24.81 9.57 -11.72
CA PHE A 258 24.95 8.11 -11.53
C PHE A 258 24.57 7.70 -10.12
N TRP A 259 23.87 6.58 -10.02
CA TRP A 259 23.52 5.94 -8.73
C TRP A 259 23.61 4.41 -8.86
N GLN A 260 24.00 3.74 -7.80
CA GLN A 260 24.06 2.29 -7.72
C GLN A 260 23.86 1.82 -6.27
N LEU A 261 22.97 0.86 -6.08
CA LEU A 261 22.84 0.11 -4.83
C LEU A 261 23.69 -1.15 -4.93
N LYS A 262 24.51 -1.41 -3.90
CA LYS A 262 25.31 -2.63 -3.80
C LYS A 262 25.01 -3.34 -2.49
N LEU A 263 24.66 -4.61 -2.57
CA LEU A 263 24.49 -5.49 -1.43
C LEU A 263 25.78 -6.24 -1.16
N GLY A 264 26.18 -6.33 0.10
CA GLY A 264 27.40 -7.01 0.51
C GLY A 264 27.24 -7.77 1.82
N GLN A 265 28.12 -8.71 2.06
CA GLN A 265 28.20 -9.40 3.35
C GLN A 265 28.77 -8.45 4.40
N GLY A 266 28.25 -8.50 5.64
CA GLY A 266 28.71 -7.67 6.73
C GLY A 266 30.20 -7.87 7.06
N ASN A 267 30.72 -9.07 6.90
CA ASN A 267 32.12 -9.35 7.11
C ASN A 267 32.93 -9.14 5.83
N GLY A 268 33.77 -8.08 5.83
CA GLY A 268 34.69 -7.76 4.75
C GLY A 268 34.05 -7.11 3.52
N TRP A 269 32.78 -6.75 3.55
CA TRP A 269 32.07 -6.04 2.46
C TRP A 269 32.13 -6.76 1.10
N ASN A 270 32.25 -8.07 1.12
CA ASN A 270 32.25 -8.85 -0.11
C ASN A 270 30.86 -8.79 -0.75
N THR A 271 30.83 -8.54 -2.07
CA THR A 271 29.59 -8.61 -2.83
C THR A 271 28.95 -9.99 -2.70
N LEU A 272 27.62 -10.02 -2.55
CA LEU A 272 26.90 -11.27 -2.65
C LEU A 272 27.07 -11.84 -4.07
N PRO A 273 27.20 -13.18 -4.22
CA PRO A 273 27.22 -13.79 -5.55
C PRO A 273 25.88 -13.53 -6.25
N ASP A 274 25.94 -13.38 -7.58
CA ASP A 274 24.78 -13.22 -8.45
C ASP A 274 23.89 -14.47 -8.46
#